data_b80ae54e078e19634161671ea0c35504
#
_entry.id   b80ae54e078e19634161671ea0c35504
#
_cell.length_a   1.000
_cell.length_b   1.000
_cell.length_c   1.000
_cell.angle_alpha   90.00
_cell.angle_beta   90.00
_cell.angle_gamma   90.00
#
_symmetry.space_group_name_H-M   'P 1'
#
loop_
_entity.id
_entity.type
_entity.pdbx_description
1 polymer ?
#
loop_
_entity_poly.entity_id
_entity_poly.type
_entity_poly.pdbx_seq_one_letter_code
_entity_poly.pdbx_strand_id
1 'polypeptide(L)'
;MNRPASRAVAIGVAAAMACATLVAVPHMAQAQPEAQTNAKKDVQVIAFQQTWNTVAKECTSTYGPEDVAYVEVSPPQESIQGTQWWTVYQPVSYKLDSRFGTEDEFKTMISQCNAAGVQIVADMVFNHTTGHDVSWVDDQYGVAGTEYNGSYGRYPGIG
;
A
#
# COMPACT_ATOMS: atom_id res chain seq x y z
N MET A 1 85.32 -38.13 -18.06
CA MET A 1 86.19 -37.77 -16.89
C MET A 1 85.72 -36.40 -16.42
N ASN A 2 85.60 -36.21 -15.14
CA ASN A 2 85.15 -35.07 -14.35
C ASN A 2 83.63 -34.87 -14.19
N ARG A 3 83.13 -35.34 -13.07
CA ARG A 3 81.93 -34.88 -12.38
C ARG A 3 82.25 -33.59 -11.62
N PRO A 4 81.37 -32.62 -11.52
CA PRO A 4 81.24 -31.89 -10.29
C PRO A 4 79.90 -31.95 -9.63
N ALA A 5 79.95 -32.11 -8.39
CA ALA A 5 79.20 -31.87 -7.19
C ALA A 5 77.78 -31.26 -7.29
N SER A 6 76.89 -32.03 -6.74
CA SER A 6 75.55 -31.58 -6.36
C SER A 6 75.58 -30.65 -5.15
N ARG A 7 75.07 -29.45 -5.30
CA ARG A 7 74.73 -28.59 -4.15
C ARG A 7 73.23 -28.71 -3.90
N ALA A 8 72.90 -29.29 -2.77
CA ALA A 8 71.53 -29.31 -2.26
C ALA A 8 71.16 -27.92 -1.75
N VAL A 9 70.13 -27.35 -2.31
CA VAL A 9 69.49 -26.13 -1.81
C VAL A 9 68.32 -26.55 -0.96
N ALA A 10 68.39 -26.29 0.33
CA ALA A 10 67.27 -26.48 1.25
C ALA A 10 66.25 -25.33 1.04
N ILE A 11 65.07 -25.71 0.58
CA ILE A 11 63.95 -24.75 0.48
C ILE A 11 63.21 -24.80 1.81
N GLY A 12 63.34 -23.74 2.59
CA GLY A 12 62.56 -23.54 3.79
C GLY A 12 61.12 -23.17 3.42
N VAL A 13 60.21 -23.99 3.85
CA VAL A 13 58.77 -23.69 3.74
C VAL A 13 58.38 -22.75 4.89
N ALA A 14 58.26 -21.49 4.58
CA ALA A 14 57.66 -20.52 5.50
C ALA A 14 56.15 -20.67 5.45
N ALA A 15 55.57 -21.25 6.50
CA ALA A 15 54.10 -21.29 6.67
C ALA A 15 53.61 -19.87 7.03
N ALA A 16 53.05 -19.17 6.05
CA ALA A 16 52.32 -17.94 6.29
C ALA A 16 50.94 -18.29 6.88
N MET A 17 50.77 -18.09 8.18
CA MET A 17 49.46 -18.04 8.81
C MET A 17 48.73 -16.81 8.35
N ALA A 18 47.78 -16.98 7.42
CA ALA A 18 46.83 -15.96 7.07
C ALA A 18 45.83 -15.78 8.22
N CYS A 19 46.00 -14.75 9.02
CA CYS A 19 45.04 -14.32 10.01
C CYS A 19 43.84 -13.70 9.25
N ALA A 20 42.80 -14.46 9.03
CA ALA A 20 41.55 -13.93 8.48
C ALA A 20 40.88 -13.08 9.56
N THR A 21 41.07 -11.78 9.47
CA THR A 21 40.29 -10.80 10.25
C THR A 21 38.87 -10.81 9.67
N LEU A 22 37.94 -11.44 10.36
CA LEU A 22 36.51 -11.28 10.15
C LEU A 22 36.16 -9.81 10.44
N VAL A 23 36.08 -9.00 9.40
CA VAL A 23 35.45 -7.70 9.49
C VAL A 23 33.95 -7.95 9.68
N ALA A 24 33.48 -7.87 10.91
CA ALA A 24 32.06 -7.82 11.20
C ALA A 24 31.50 -6.53 10.59
N VAL A 25 30.87 -6.64 9.44
CA VAL A 25 30.09 -5.56 8.86
C VAL A 25 28.91 -5.35 9.82
N PRO A 26 28.78 -4.16 10.44
CA PRO A 26 27.61 -3.90 11.24
C PRO A 26 26.40 -3.98 10.29
N HIS A 27 25.53 -4.96 10.50
CA HIS A 27 24.22 -4.94 9.91
C HIS A 27 23.56 -3.68 10.45
N MET A 28 23.53 -2.64 9.63
CA MET A 28 22.59 -1.56 9.86
C MET A 28 21.21 -2.20 9.72
N ALA A 29 20.64 -2.56 10.85
CA ALA A 29 19.21 -2.85 10.93
C ALA A 29 18.54 -1.63 10.31
N GLN A 30 17.99 -1.79 9.11
CA GLN A 30 17.09 -0.80 8.56
C GLN A 30 15.97 -0.71 9.58
N ALA A 31 15.94 0.42 10.29
CA ALA A 31 14.81 0.74 11.13
C ALA A 31 13.58 0.68 10.22
N GLN A 32 12.78 -0.37 10.38
CA GLN A 32 11.42 -0.34 9.84
C GLN A 32 10.83 0.95 10.39
N PRO A 33 10.11 1.74 9.55
CA PRO A 33 9.39 2.87 10.07
C PRO A 33 8.55 2.33 11.22
N GLU A 34 8.85 2.72 12.43
CA GLU A 34 8.01 2.38 13.58
C GLU A 34 6.61 2.83 13.20
N ALA A 35 5.67 1.90 13.17
CA ALA A 35 4.27 2.23 13.07
C ALA A 35 4.04 3.26 14.19
N GLN A 36 3.83 4.53 13.80
CA GLN A 36 3.61 5.59 14.77
C GLN A 36 2.41 5.15 15.59
N THR A 37 2.68 4.68 16.79
CA THR A 37 1.61 4.31 17.71
C THR A 37 0.92 5.59 18.11
N ASN A 38 -0.25 5.86 17.55
CA ASN A 38 -1.14 6.95 17.95
C ASN A 38 -1.72 6.70 19.34
N ALA A 39 -0.92 6.13 20.24
CA ALA A 39 -1.34 5.69 21.58
C ALA A 39 -1.90 6.82 22.46
N LYS A 40 -1.88 8.05 21.99
CA LYS A 40 -2.44 9.24 22.68
C LYS A 40 -3.54 9.93 21.88
N LYS A 41 -3.80 9.52 20.63
CA LYS A 41 -4.82 10.12 19.76
C LYS A 41 -6.04 9.21 19.79
N ASP A 42 -7.22 9.76 20.00
CA ASP A 42 -8.47 9.02 20.16
C ASP A 42 -9.60 9.55 19.26
N VAL A 43 -9.33 10.55 18.43
CA VAL A 43 -10.32 11.13 17.51
C VAL A 43 -10.29 10.40 16.18
N GLN A 44 -11.45 9.94 15.72
CA GLN A 44 -11.68 9.46 14.36
C GLN A 44 -12.62 10.43 13.62
N VAL A 45 -12.23 10.82 12.42
CA VAL A 45 -13.05 11.63 11.52
C VAL A 45 -13.60 10.74 10.41
N ILE A 46 -14.89 10.89 10.08
CA ILE A 46 -15.51 10.23 8.93
C ILE A 46 -15.52 11.23 7.76
N ALA A 47 -14.61 11.05 6.81
CA ALA A 47 -14.49 11.86 5.60
C ALA A 47 -15.46 11.34 4.51
N PHE A 48 -16.76 11.40 4.82
CA PHE A 48 -17.81 10.84 3.97
C PHE A 48 -17.89 11.56 2.62
N GLN A 49 -17.80 10.82 1.52
CA GLN A 49 -17.95 11.30 0.14
C GLN A 49 -16.92 12.36 -0.30
N GLN A 50 -15.75 12.37 0.33
CA GLN A 50 -14.66 13.27 -0.06
C GLN A 50 -13.73 12.61 -1.09
N THR A 51 -13.17 13.42 -1.99
CA THR A 51 -12.14 12.97 -2.94
C THR A 51 -10.81 12.73 -2.21
N TRP A 52 -9.98 11.86 -2.77
CA TRP A 52 -8.66 11.53 -2.19
C TRP A 52 -7.78 12.77 -2.03
N ASN A 53 -7.80 13.66 -3.01
CA ASN A 53 -7.04 14.92 -2.95
C ASN A 53 -7.54 15.86 -1.84
N THR A 54 -8.85 15.90 -1.58
CA THR A 54 -9.41 16.67 -0.47
C THR A 54 -8.96 16.10 0.87
N VAL A 55 -9.10 14.78 1.07
CA VAL A 55 -8.66 14.12 2.31
C VAL A 55 -7.17 14.33 2.55
N ALA A 56 -6.33 14.16 1.52
CA ALA A 56 -4.89 14.39 1.62
C ALA A 56 -4.55 15.80 2.09
N LYS A 57 -5.25 16.80 1.54
CA LYS A 57 -5.09 18.20 1.94
C LYS A 57 -5.51 18.40 3.40
N GLU A 58 -6.67 17.89 3.79
CA GLU A 58 -7.16 18.00 5.18
C GLU A 58 -6.25 17.30 6.18
N CYS A 59 -5.67 16.16 5.81
CA CYS A 59 -4.69 15.49 6.67
C CYS A 59 -3.50 16.39 7.01
N THR A 60 -3.01 17.17 6.05
CA THR A 60 -1.84 18.02 6.24
C THR A 60 -2.17 19.36 6.87
N SER A 61 -3.35 19.94 6.57
CA SER A 61 -3.73 21.29 7.00
C SER A 61 -4.56 21.33 8.27
N THR A 62 -5.26 20.26 8.58
CA THR A 62 -6.23 20.23 9.69
C THR A 62 -6.04 19.01 10.58
N TYR A 63 -6.21 17.80 10.05
CA TYR A 63 -6.30 16.60 10.89
C TYR A 63 -5.00 16.28 11.62
N GLY A 64 -3.85 16.41 10.95
CA GLY A 64 -2.55 16.20 11.59
C GLY A 64 -2.26 17.23 12.68
N PRO A 65 -2.36 18.55 12.40
CA PRO A 65 -2.20 19.61 13.41
C PRO A 65 -3.14 19.50 14.61
N GLU A 66 -4.37 19.01 14.40
CA GLU A 66 -5.38 18.83 15.47
C GLU A 66 -5.32 17.45 16.12
N ASP A 67 -4.23 16.70 15.93
CA ASP A 67 -4.01 15.40 16.55
C ASP A 67 -5.10 14.35 16.29
N VAL A 68 -5.74 14.38 15.12
CA VAL A 68 -6.66 13.32 14.69
C VAL A 68 -5.89 12.01 14.52
N ALA A 69 -6.41 10.92 15.09
CA ALA A 69 -5.79 9.59 15.01
C ALA A 69 -6.09 8.92 13.66
N TYR A 70 -7.35 8.93 13.28
CA TYR A 70 -7.86 8.16 12.15
C TYR A 70 -8.79 9.00 11.29
N VAL A 71 -8.72 8.76 9.98
CA VAL A 71 -9.72 9.26 9.04
C VAL A 71 -10.31 8.07 8.30
N GLU A 72 -11.60 7.85 8.47
CA GLU A 72 -12.36 6.88 7.72
C GLU A 72 -12.80 7.49 6.40
N VAL A 73 -12.50 6.82 5.29
CA VAL A 73 -12.85 7.26 3.95
C VAL A 73 -13.92 6.35 3.34
N SER A 74 -14.77 6.91 2.49
CA SER A 74 -15.77 6.18 1.73
C SER A 74 -15.14 5.07 0.87
N PRO A 75 -15.92 4.04 0.45
CA PRO A 75 -15.40 2.89 -0.27
C PRO A 75 -14.51 3.24 -1.47
N PRO A 76 -13.25 2.78 -1.48
CA PRO A 76 -12.30 3.10 -2.54
C PRO A 76 -12.44 2.20 -3.78
N GLN A 77 -13.16 1.09 -3.66
CA GLN A 77 -13.31 0.16 -4.78
C GLN A 77 -14.22 0.71 -5.88
N GLU A 78 -14.00 0.21 -7.11
CA GLU A 78 -14.84 0.53 -8.25
C GLU A 78 -16.30 0.16 -7.97
N SER A 79 -17.18 1.11 -8.22
CA SER A 79 -18.62 0.97 -8.03
C SER A 79 -19.39 1.26 -9.32
N ILE A 80 -20.72 1.08 -9.29
CA ILE A 80 -21.58 1.58 -10.34
C ILE A 80 -21.43 3.10 -10.49
N GLN A 81 -21.73 3.61 -11.67
CA GLN A 81 -21.79 5.05 -11.91
C GLN A 81 -22.97 5.67 -11.18
N GLY A 82 -22.89 6.97 -10.92
CA GLY A 82 -23.98 7.73 -10.30
C GLY A 82 -23.47 8.80 -9.35
N THR A 83 -24.34 9.74 -9.03
CA THR A 83 -24.03 10.88 -8.13
C THR A 83 -24.56 10.67 -6.72
N GLN A 84 -25.44 9.70 -6.52
CA GLN A 84 -26.04 9.39 -5.23
C GLN A 84 -24.97 8.79 -4.31
N TRP A 85 -25.02 9.12 -3.03
CA TRP A 85 -24.03 8.66 -2.06
C TRP A 85 -23.93 7.13 -1.96
N TRP A 86 -25.06 6.42 -2.09
CA TRP A 86 -25.13 4.97 -1.95
C TRP A 86 -24.53 4.20 -3.14
N THR A 87 -24.27 4.84 -4.29
CA THR A 87 -23.70 4.17 -5.45
C THR A 87 -22.32 3.58 -5.17
N VAL A 88 -21.54 4.19 -4.29
CA VAL A 88 -20.22 3.66 -3.91
C VAL A 88 -20.28 2.40 -3.06
N TYR A 89 -21.45 2.09 -2.52
CA TYR A 89 -21.73 0.85 -1.80
C TYR A 89 -22.28 -0.26 -2.71
N GLN A 90 -22.20 -0.07 -4.02
CA GLN A 90 -22.55 -1.04 -5.04
C GLN A 90 -21.30 -1.41 -5.85
N PRO A 91 -20.41 -2.27 -5.30
CA PRO A 91 -19.13 -2.56 -5.95
C PRO A 91 -19.31 -3.37 -7.23
N VAL A 92 -18.53 -3.00 -8.23
CA VAL A 92 -18.42 -3.69 -9.53
C VAL A 92 -17.16 -4.53 -9.59
N SER A 93 -16.07 -4.02 -9.04
CA SER A 93 -14.79 -4.72 -8.94
C SER A 93 -13.98 -4.22 -7.75
N TYR A 94 -12.82 -4.85 -7.48
CA TYR A 94 -11.88 -4.40 -6.45
C TYR A 94 -10.76 -3.51 -6.98
N LYS A 95 -10.88 -2.99 -8.20
CA LYS A 95 -10.01 -1.89 -8.64
C LYS A 95 -10.19 -0.71 -7.70
N LEU A 96 -9.10 0.01 -7.45
CA LEU A 96 -9.13 1.16 -6.54
C LEU A 96 -9.33 2.51 -7.26
N ASP A 97 -9.72 2.44 -8.53
CA ASP A 97 -10.20 3.62 -9.26
C ASP A 97 -11.69 3.80 -8.97
N SER A 98 -12.01 4.88 -8.31
CA SER A 98 -13.37 5.19 -7.85
C SER A 98 -13.77 6.60 -8.28
N ARG A 99 -15.01 7.00 -7.99
CA ARG A 99 -15.43 8.39 -8.24
C ARG A 99 -14.73 9.42 -7.36
N PHE A 100 -13.96 8.98 -6.35
CA PHE A 100 -13.20 9.85 -5.46
C PHE A 100 -11.78 10.10 -5.92
N GLY A 101 -11.33 9.39 -6.93
CA GLY A 101 -10.01 9.50 -7.52
C GLY A 101 -9.45 8.15 -7.98
N THR A 102 -8.28 8.21 -8.59
CA THR A 102 -7.54 7.04 -9.07
C THR A 102 -6.84 6.28 -7.95
N GLU A 103 -6.40 5.06 -8.24
CA GLU A 103 -5.58 4.26 -7.30
C GLU A 103 -4.31 5.01 -6.87
N ASP A 104 -3.66 5.73 -7.78
CA ASP A 104 -2.45 6.49 -7.45
C ASP A 104 -2.76 7.69 -6.54
N GLU A 105 -3.88 8.36 -6.73
CA GLU A 105 -4.34 9.42 -5.83
C GLU A 105 -4.70 8.85 -4.46
N PHE A 106 -5.32 7.67 -4.41
CA PHE A 106 -5.60 6.97 -3.15
C PHE A 106 -4.32 6.62 -2.38
N LYS A 107 -3.31 6.05 -3.05
CA LYS A 107 -2.00 5.76 -2.45
C LYS A 107 -1.30 7.03 -1.96
N THR A 108 -1.37 8.10 -2.76
CA THR A 108 -0.80 9.40 -2.42
C THR A 108 -1.47 9.99 -1.18
N MET A 109 -2.80 9.94 -1.10
CA MET A 109 -3.57 10.36 0.08
C MET A 109 -3.12 9.59 1.33
N ILE A 110 -3.04 8.26 1.27
CA ILE A 110 -2.57 7.45 2.41
C ILE A 110 -1.17 7.87 2.84
N SER A 111 -0.25 8.06 1.89
CA SER A 111 1.12 8.48 2.19
C SER A 111 1.18 9.85 2.88
N GLN A 112 0.42 10.82 2.38
CA GLN A 112 0.39 12.18 2.93
C GLN A 112 -0.25 12.22 4.33
N CYS A 113 -1.35 11.48 4.52
CA CYS A 113 -2.00 11.37 5.83
C CYS A 113 -1.07 10.71 6.86
N ASN A 114 -0.43 9.61 6.49
CA ASN A 114 0.53 8.94 7.37
C ASN A 114 1.71 9.85 7.73
N ALA A 115 2.23 10.62 6.78
CA ALA A 115 3.29 11.60 7.05
C ALA A 115 2.84 12.71 8.01
N ALA A 116 1.56 13.05 8.00
CA ALA A 116 0.94 13.98 8.95
C ALA A 116 0.56 13.32 10.30
N GLY A 117 0.86 12.04 10.50
CA GLY A 117 0.53 11.29 11.71
C GLY A 117 -0.95 10.89 11.82
N VAL A 118 -1.65 10.81 10.70
CA VAL A 118 -3.07 10.42 10.60
C VAL A 118 -3.17 9.08 9.87
N GLN A 119 -3.84 8.09 10.43
CA GLN A 119 -4.04 6.79 9.81
C GLN A 119 -5.34 6.78 9.00
N ILE A 120 -5.34 6.07 7.87
CA ILE A 120 -6.53 5.91 7.03
C ILE A 120 -7.22 4.59 7.35
N VAL A 121 -8.53 4.66 7.54
CA VAL A 121 -9.44 3.53 7.61
C VAL A 121 -10.30 3.54 6.36
N ALA A 122 -10.20 2.50 5.55
CA ALA A 122 -11.03 2.38 4.35
C ALA A 122 -12.32 1.61 4.65
N ASP A 123 -13.45 2.21 4.33
CA ASP A 123 -14.75 1.52 4.35
C ASP A 123 -14.82 0.60 3.13
N MET A 124 -14.69 -0.71 3.34
CA MET A 124 -14.61 -1.69 2.26
C MET A 124 -15.85 -2.59 2.24
N VAL A 125 -16.48 -2.69 1.07
CA VAL A 125 -17.64 -3.58 0.88
C VAL A 125 -17.16 -4.93 0.35
N PHE A 126 -17.21 -5.97 1.19
CA PHE A 126 -16.80 -7.34 0.85
C PHE A 126 -17.96 -8.34 0.79
N ASN A 127 -19.12 -7.99 1.33
CA ASN A 127 -20.21 -8.92 1.54
C ASN A 127 -21.17 -9.03 0.35
N HIS A 128 -21.08 -8.11 -0.61
CA HIS A 128 -21.93 -8.13 -1.82
C HIS A 128 -21.26 -7.39 -2.98
N THR A 129 -21.82 -7.62 -4.17
CA THR A 129 -21.55 -6.84 -5.38
C THR A 129 -22.84 -6.20 -5.86
N THR A 130 -22.74 -5.28 -6.81
CA THR A 130 -23.92 -4.66 -7.41
C THR A 130 -24.84 -5.70 -8.03
N GLY A 131 -26.15 -5.59 -7.78
CA GLY A 131 -27.18 -6.40 -8.42
C GLY A 131 -27.58 -5.83 -9.78
N HIS A 132 -28.30 -6.64 -10.55
CA HIS A 132 -28.88 -6.24 -11.84
C HIS A 132 -30.04 -5.25 -11.72
N ASP A 133 -30.66 -5.16 -10.55
CA ASP A 133 -31.96 -4.49 -10.37
C ASP A 133 -31.87 -2.98 -10.17
N VAL A 134 -30.71 -2.38 -10.39
CA VAL A 134 -30.61 -0.93 -10.41
C VAL A 134 -31.04 -0.40 -11.78
N SER A 135 -32.30 -0.66 -12.12
CA SER A 135 -32.92 -0.28 -13.39
C SER A 135 -32.95 1.24 -13.67
N TRP A 136 -32.52 2.03 -12.70
CA TRP A 136 -32.37 3.49 -12.83
C TRP A 136 -30.91 3.93 -13.10
N VAL A 137 -29.97 2.99 -13.15
CA VAL A 137 -28.58 3.25 -13.59
C VAL A 137 -28.41 2.52 -14.89
N ASP A 138 -28.50 3.25 -16.00
CA ASP A 138 -28.43 2.68 -17.34
C ASP A 138 -27.04 2.15 -17.72
N ASP A 139 -26.07 2.21 -16.82
CA ASP A 139 -24.70 1.91 -17.12
C ASP A 139 -24.33 0.49 -16.75
N GLN A 140 -23.94 -0.27 -17.78
CA GLN A 140 -23.36 -1.61 -17.65
C GLN A 140 -21.87 -1.57 -17.30
N TYR A 141 -21.35 -0.41 -16.94
CA TYR A 141 -19.93 -0.19 -16.67
C TYR A 141 -19.75 0.52 -15.33
N GLY A 142 -18.82 0.01 -14.55
CA GLY A 142 -18.36 0.69 -13.35
C GLY A 142 -17.63 2.00 -13.67
N VAL A 143 -17.32 2.77 -12.63
CA VAL A 143 -16.62 4.07 -12.76
C VAL A 143 -15.21 3.95 -13.34
N ALA A 144 -14.58 2.78 -13.24
CA ALA A 144 -13.28 2.45 -13.86
C ALA A 144 -13.41 1.65 -15.16
N GLY A 145 -14.63 1.59 -15.73
CA GLY A 145 -14.89 0.96 -17.02
C GLY A 145 -14.99 -0.56 -16.99
N THR A 146 -15.11 -1.20 -15.83
CA THR A 146 -15.37 -2.63 -15.75
C THR A 146 -16.82 -2.90 -16.13
N GLU A 147 -17.02 -3.73 -17.14
CA GLU A 147 -18.35 -4.18 -17.53
C GLU A 147 -18.92 -5.10 -16.45
N TYR A 148 -20.16 -4.84 -16.05
CA TYR A 148 -20.94 -5.75 -15.22
C TYR A 148 -22.25 -6.11 -15.93
N ASN A 149 -22.38 -7.36 -16.26
CA ASN A 149 -23.63 -7.88 -16.78
C ASN A 149 -24.37 -8.47 -15.59
N GLY A 150 -25.46 -7.92 -15.26
CA GLY A 150 -26.42 -8.26 -14.26
C GLY A 150 -26.64 -9.69 -13.78
N SER A 151 -25.62 -10.48 -13.70
CA SER A 151 -25.63 -11.77 -13.07
C SER A 151 -25.26 -11.61 -11.60
N TYR A 152 -26.25 -11.42 -10.77
CA TYR A 152 -26.22 -11.51 -9.30
C TYR A 152 -24.84 -11.76 -8.68
N GLY A 153 -24.22 -10.71 -8.14
CA GLY A 153 -23.14 -10.85 -7.18
C GLY A 153 -21.89 -11.58 -7.66
N ARG A 154 -21.71 -11.79 -8.95
CA ARG A 154 -20.52 -12.44 -9.46
C ARG A 154 -19.51 -11.38 -9.87
N TYR A 155 -18.45 -11.26 -9.05
CA TYR A 155 -17.26 -10.59 -9.52
C TYR A 155 -16.67 -11.36 -10.71
N PRO A 156 -16.20 -10.66 -11.76
CA PRO A 156 -15.36 -11.29 -12.75
C PRO A 156 -14.13 -11.89 -12.02
N GLY A 157 -14.01 -13.20 -12.00
CA GLY A 157 -12.86 -13.90 -11.42
C GLY A 157 -13.02 -14.48 -10.02
N ILE A 158 -14.17 -14.34 -9.37
CA ILE A 158 -14.50 -15.15 -8.19
C ILE A 158 -15.54 -16.18 -8.62
N GLY A 159 -15.05 -17.29 -9.15
CA GLY A 159 -15.83 -18.47 -9.50
C GLY A 159 -15.54 -19.61 -8.53
#